data_87c04303cf4be3ab9ca43b3dc4cff0e0
#
_entry.id   87c04303cf4be3ab9ca43b3dc4cff0e0
#
_cell.length_a   1.000
_cell.length_b   1.000
_cell.length_c   1.000
_cell.angle_alpha   90.00
_cell.angle_beta   90.00
_cell.angle_gamma   90.00
#
_symmetry.space_group_name_H-M   'P 1'
#
loop_
_entity.id
_entity.type
_entity.pdbx_description
1 polymer ?
#
loop_
_entity_poly.entity_id
_entity_poly.type
_entity_poly.pdbx_seq_one_letter_code
_entity_poly.pdbx_strand_id
1 'polypeptide(L)'
;MGICISKPPTLDMHYRANNEHSENETASSSPSHSPTQEIDPYASSFSQLPPRASSKVRALADALRLANNINPELAHYAQRVLATVANSQPTREISNLDAKNLATLVRTYNAKYPGLNLQYARTPGEFRNALADSDEASWRSIAILHSQGSHRVAIDVRTHDDGHKSLLVMETAAAFKRDENDEALLQFGYSEFIEDLKYEFGSNASIAVIDVGAQKSHIGCQPFCFDFALNAFHKSDLFDDLHQRLHDHGQCSTRRDEAEFIDGTEYISGAKILPAVFYKHAESRATIDTVLREQPAIASKDVSTHRGGPAETLQERVRAFRIQRDEITYSMSIEASRIRKIREAIENDHG
;
A
#
# COMPACT_ATOMS: atom_id res chain seq x y z
N MET A 1 12.28 -21.56 -39.72
CA MET A 1 11.89 -22.52 -38.67
C MET A 1 10.88 -21.80 -37.79
N GLY A 2 9.62 -22.25 -37.79
CA GLY A 2 8.54 -21.56 -37.11
C GLY A 2 8.45 -21.95 -35.65
N ILE A 3 8.31 -20.98 -34.76
CA ILE A 3 8.07 -21.18 -33.34
C ILE A 3 6.56 -21.10 -33.11
N CYS A 4 5.98 -22.22 -32.66
CA CYS A 4 4.59 -22.30 -32.23
C CYS A 4 4.41 -21.59 -30.90
N ILE A 5 3.55 -20.57 -30.88
CA ILE A 5 3.07 -19.92 -29.65
C ILE A 5 1.81 -20.67 -29.22
N SER A 6 1.88 -21.36 -28.09
CA SER A 6 0.73 -22.02 -27.47
C SER A 6 -0.11 -20.99 -26.69
N LYS A 7 -1.38 -20.88 -27.04
CA LYS A 7 -2.39 -20.10 -26.27
C LYS A 7 -2.77 -20.86 -25.00
N PRO A 8 -3.01 -20.15 -23.86
CA PRO A 8 -3.58 -20.77 -22.67
C PRO A 8 -5.08 -21.04 -22.84
N PRO A 9 -5.63 -22.04 -22.16
CA PRO A 9 -7.04 -22.45 -22.30
C PRO A 9 -7.97 -21.45 -21.62
N THR A 10 -9.04 -21.12 -22.35
CA THR A 10 -10.23 -20.41 -21.86
C THR A 10 -11.10 -21.38 -21.06
N LEU A 11 -11.38 -21.04 -19.81
CA LEU A 11 -12.38 -21.73 -18.99
C LEU A 11 -13.73 -21.03 -19.14
N ASP A 12 -14.64 -21.69 -19.88
CA ASP A 12 -16.06 -21.36 -19.92
C ASP A 12 -16.73 -21.89 -18.63
N MET A 13 -17.29 -21.01 -17.85
CA MET A 13 -18.20 -21.39 -16.76
C MET A 13 -19.64 -21.07 -17.13
N HIS A 14 -20.39 -22.12 -17.47
CA HIS A 14 -21.85 -22.05 -17.60
C HIS A 14 -22.53 -21.93 -16.22
N TYR A 15 -23.24 -20.83 -16.01
CA TYR A 15 -24.18 -20.69 -14.91
C TYR A 15 -25.51 -21.34 -15.30
N ARG A 16 -25.92 -22.34 -14.55
CA ARG A 16 -27.30 -22.87 -14.57
C ARG A 16 -28.08 -22.29 -13.40
N ALA A 17 -29.10 -21.53 -13.72
CA ALA A 17 -30.14 -21.14 -12.78
C ALA A 17 -31.14 -22.31 -12.62
N ASN A 18 -31.43 -22.67 -11.39
CA ASN A 18 -32.62 -23.45 -11.08
C ASN A 18 -33.47 -22.63 -10.12
N ASN A 19 -34.64 -22.24 -10.65
CA ASN A 19 -35.82 -21.85 -9.88
C ASN A 19 -36.55 -23.12 -9.47
N GLU A 20 -36.93 -23.23 -8.21
CA GLU A 20 -38.17 -23.97 -7.83
C GLU A 20 -38.81 -23.31 -6.60
N HIS A 21 -40.05 -22.90 -6.81
CA HIS A 21 -41.02 -22.48 -5.80
C HIS A 21 -41.48 -23.66 -4.96
N SER A 22 -41.71 -23.46 -3.66
CA SER A 22 -42.76 -24.12 -2.93
C SER A 22 -43.20 -23.29 -1.73
N GLU A 23 -44.43 -22.83 -1.78
CA GLU A 23 -45.17 -22.26 -0.66
C GLU A 23 -45.62 -23.39 0.28
N ASN A 24 -45.57 -23.14 1.59
CA ASN A 24 -46.59 -23.68 2.50
C ASN A 24 -46.64 -22.88 3.81
N GLU A 25 -47.80 -22.32 4.07
CA GLU A 25 -48.23 -21.74 5.34
C GLU A 25 -48.45 -22.84 6.41
N THR A 26 -48.14 -22.56 7.65
CA THR A 26 -49.13 -22.50 8.77
C THR A 26 -48.48 -22.42 10.16
N ALA A 27 -49.17 -21.69 11.03
CA ALA A 27 -49.29 -21.81 12.49
C ALA A 27 -48.28 -21.06 13.39
N SER A 28 -48.83 -19.99 13.91
CA SER A 28 -48.63 -19.26 15.17
C SER A 28 -48.19 -20.14 16.36
N SER A 29 -47.07 -19.78 16.96
CA SER A 29 -46.82 -19.87 18.38
C SER A 29 -45.70 -18.90 18.74
N SER A 30 -45.96 -17.95 19.65
CA SER A 30 -45.02 -17.00 20.19
C SER A 30 -43.90 -17.70 20.98
N PRO A 31 -42.65 -17.43 20.72
CA PRO A 31 -41.59 -17.82 21.63
C PRO A 31 -40.98 -16.60 22.32
N SER A 32 -40.73 -16.78 23.60
CA SER A 32 -39.89 -15.98 24.49
C SER A 32 -38.62 -15.55 23.80
N HIS A 33 -38.35 -14.23 23.81
CA HIS A 33 -37.08 -13.65 23.35
C HIS A 33 -35.92 -14.06 24.30
N SER A 34 -35.27 -15.16 23.96
CA SER A 34 -33.86 -15.32 24.32
C SER A 34 -33.04 -14.42 23.38
N PRO A 35 -32.00 -13.73 23.85
CA PRO A 35 -31.14 -12.94 22.97
C PRO A 35 -30.49 -13.91 21.96
N THR A 36 -30.93 -13.85 20.73
CA THR A 36 -30.29 -14.56 19.61
C THR A 36 -28.87 -14.06 19.54
N GLN A 37 -27.88 -14.88 19.93
CA GLN A 37 -26.50 -14.64 19.60
C GLN A 37 -26.44 -14.56 18.07
N GLU A 38 -26.31 -13.36 17.53
CA GLU A 38 -25.98 -13.15 16.13
C GLU A 38 -24.69 -13.91 15.84
N ILE A 39 -24.78 -15.03 15.16
CA ILE A 39 -23.64 -15.84 14.75
C ILE A 39 -22.89 -14.97 13.74
N ASP A 40 -21.70 -14.49 14.11
CA ASP A 40 -20.80 -13.79 13.20
C ASP A 40 -20.56 -14.70 11.98
N PRO A 41 -21.03 -14.34 10.78
CA PRO A 41 -20.95 -15.19 9.60
C PRO A 41 -19.49 -15.50 9.18
N TYR A 42 -18.52 -14.79 9.75
CA TYR A 42 -17.10 -14.94 9.46
C TYR A 42 -16.31 -15.64 10.58
N ALA A 43 -16.94 -15.96 11.72
CA ALA A 43 -16.24 -16.44 12.92
C ALA A 43 -15.39 -17.70 12.69
N SER A 44 -15.89 -18.65 11.89
CA SER A 44 -15.15 -19.87 11.53
C SER A 44 -13.95 -19.61 10.60
N SER A 45 -14.09 -18.68 9.67
CA SER A 45 -13.03 -18.32 8.71
C SER A 45 -11.89 -17.53 9.38
N PHE A 46 -12.19 -16.78 10.44
CA PHE A 46 -11.17 -16.00 11.17
C PHE A 46 -10.30 -16.85 12.10
N SER A 47 -10.74 -18.06 12.45
CA SER A 47 -9.95 -18.97 13.31
C SER A 47 -8.65 -19.45 12.68
N GLN A 48 -8.56 -19.43 11.35
CA GLN A 48 -7.36 -19.83 10.60
C GLN A 48 -6.35 -18.67 10.41
N LEU A 49 -6.74 -17.44 10.77
CA LEU A 49 -5.85 -16.29 10.63
C LEU A 49 -4.82 -16.22 11.76
N PRO A 50 -3.61 -15.68 11.48
CA PRO A 50 -2.68 -15.37 12.55
C PRO A 50 -3.35 -14.49 13.62
N PRO A 51 -3.05 -14.69 14.94
CA PRO A 51 -3.77 -14.01 16.02
C PRO A 51 -3.82 -12.47 15.87
N ARG A 52 -2.75 -11.86 15.39
CA ARG A 52 -2.68 -10.41 15.14
C ARG A 52 -3.56 -9.95 13.98
N ALA A 53 -3.69 -10.73 12.92
CA ALA A 53 -4.60 -10.44 11.82
C ALA A 53 -6.05 -10.64 12.29
N SER A 54 -6.34 -11.75 12.98
CA SER A 54 -7.67 -12.06 13.53
C SER A 54 -8.18 -10.95 14.44
N SER A 55 -7.37 -10.40 15.35
CA SER A 55 -7.78 -9.31 16.24
C SER A 55 -8.18 -8.04 15.47
N LYS A 56 -7.47 -7.71 14.38
CA LYS A 56 -7.79 -6.53 13.55
C LYS A 56 -9.05 -6.72 12.74
N VAL A 57 -9.27 -7.94 12.22
CA VAL A 57 -10.48 -8.32 11.50
C VAL A 57 -11.71 -8.20 12.40
N ARG A 58 -11.63 -8.74 13.63
CA ARG A 58 -12.71 -8.60 14.62
C ARG A 58 -12.98 -7.14 14.97
N ALA A 59 -11.93 -6.35 15.21
CA ALA A 59 -12.09 -4.92 15.50
C ALA A 59 -12.75 -4.14 14.34
N LEU A 60 -12.51 -4.50 13.08
CA LEU A 60 -13.21 -3.91 11.94
C LEU A 60 -14.68 -4.35 11.88
N ALA A 61 -14.96 -5.64 12.12
CA ALA A 61 -16.34 -6.14 12.17
C ALA A 61 -17.15 -5.46 13.29
N ASP A 62 -16.53 -5.28 14.46
CA ASP A 62 -17.12 -4.55 15.58
C ASP A 62 -17.38 -3.07 15.24
N ALA A 63 -16.42 -2.39 14.63
CA ALA A 63 -16.59 -1.00 14.19
C ALA A 63 -17.76 -0.86 13.21
N LEU A 64 -17.89 -1.77 12.23
CA LEU A 64 -19.02 -1.78 11.29
C LEU A 64 -20.38 -1.98 11.97
N ARG A 65 -20.42 -2.84 13.01
CA ARG A 65 -21.66 -3.12 13.74
C ARG A 65 -22.08 -1.96 14.64
N LEU A 66 -21.12 -1.29 15.25
CA LEU A 66 -21.38 -0.23 16.26
C LEU A 66 -21.61 1.14 15.61
N ALA A 67 -21.12 1.37 14.41
CA ALA A 67 -21.23 2.66 13.76
C ALA A 67 -22.66 2.88 13.19
N ASN A 68 -23.28 3.97 13.64
CA ASN A 68 -24.51 4.48 13.07
C ASN A 68 -24.16 5.50 11.99
N ASN A 69 -24.76 5.42 10.80
CA ASN A 69 -24.56 6.38 9.70
C ASN A 69 -23.16 6.36 9.04
N ILE A 70 -22.59 5.19 8.82
CA ILE A 70 -21.36 5.06 8.03
C ILE A 70 -21.66 5.44 6.58
N ASN A 71 -20.69 6.12 5.93
CA ASN A 71 -20.69 6.28 4.49
C ASN A 71 -20.87 4.90 3.81
N PRO A 72 -21.92 4.71 2.96
CA PRO A 72 -22.24 3.41 2.36
C PRO A 72 -21.08 2.82 1.54
N GLU A 73 -20.28 3.65 0.89
CA GLU A 73 -19.13 3.21 0.11
C GLU A 73 -18.02 2.65 1.00
N LEU A 74 -17.75 3.32 2.13
CA LEU A 74 -16.79 2.86 3.12
C LEU A 74 -17.26 1.58 3.83
N ALA A 75 -18.56 1.47 4.14
CA ALA A 75 -19.16 0.27 4.71
C ALA A 75 -19.04 -0.91 3.73
N HIS A 76 -19.38 -0.69 2.45
CA HIS A 76 -19.22 -1.71 1.40
C HIS A 76 -17.76 -2.17 1.28
N TYR A 77 -16.83 -1.23 1.25
CA TYR A 77 -15.40 -1.55 1.19
C TYR A 77 -14.97 -2.42 2.38
N ALA A 78 -15.35 -2.05 3.61
CA ALA A 78 -15.04 -2.83 4.81
C ALA A 78 -15.60 -4.25 4.74
N GLN A 79 -16.88 -4.42 4.33
CA GLN A 79 -17.52 -5.73 4.17
C GLN A 79 -16.80 -6.60 3.14
N ARG A 80 -16.41 -6.04 1.97
CA ARG A 80 -15.69 -6.77 0.93
C ARG A 80 -14.29 -7.20 1.38
N VAL A 81 -13.58 -6.33 2.12
CA VAL A 81 -12.28 -6.68 2.70
C VAL A 81 -12.42 -7.80 3.72
N LEU A 82 -13.41 -7.76 4.62
CA LEU A 82 -13.66 -8.84 5.58
C LEU A 82 -13.95 -10.17 4.88
N ALA A 83 -14.80 -10.17 3.87
CA ALA A 83 -15.11 -11.36 3.09
C ALA A 83 -13.89 -11.93 2.36
N THR A 84 -13.04 -11.07 1.81
CA THR A 84 -11.84 -11.49 1.06
C THR A 84 -10.76 -12.03 1.99
N VAL A 85 -10.50 -11.37 3.11
CA VAL A 85 -9.46 -11.77 4.07
C VAL A 85 -9.76 -13.13 4.68
N ALA A 86 -11.02 -13.46 4.87
CA ALA A 86 -11.43 -14.77 5.38
C ALA A 86 -11.07 -15.91 4.42
N ASN A 87 -11.12 -15.68 3.10
CA ASN A 87 -11.15 -16.75 2.10
C ASN A 87 -9.99 -16.76 1.10
N SER A 88 -9.31 -15.63 0.85
CA SER A 88 -8.36 -15.57 -0.26
C SER A 88 -7.34 -14.43 -0.18
N GLN A 89 -6.50 -14.35 -1.21
CA GLN A 89 -5.64 -13.21 -1.48
C GLN A 89 -6.45 -11.98 -1.93
N PRO A 90 -5.85 -10.77 -1.87
CA PRO A 90 -6.45 -9.57 -2.44
C PRO A 90 -6.84 -9.79 -3.89
N THR A 91 -8.05 -9.37 -4.24
CA THR A 91 -8.59 -9.47 -5.59
C THR A 91 -8.48 -8.12 -6.30
N ARG A 92 -8.65 -8.12 -7.63
CA ARG A 92 -8.75 -6.88 -8.41
C ARG A 92 -9.90 -5.99 -7.92
N GLU A 93 -10.97 -6.61 -7.41
CA GLU A 93 -12.09 -5.88 -6.78
C GLU A 93 -11.63 -5.09 -5.56
N ILE A 94 -10.85 -5.71 -4.66
CA ILE A 94 -10.31 -5.01 -3.48
C ILE A 94 -9.39 -3.87 -3.90
N SER A 95 -8.54 -4.06 -4.91
CA SER A 95 -7.69 -2.97 -5.43
C SER A 95 -8.50 -1.79 -5.98
N ASN A 96 -9.64 -2.06 -6.64
CA ASN A 96 -10.55 -1.01 -7.10
C ASN A 96 -11.22 -0.28 -5.94
N LEU A 97 -11.60 -1.00 -4.87
CA LEU A 97 -12.17 -0.42 -3.65
C LEU A 97 -11.13 0.39 -2.87
N ASP A 98 -9.87 -0.08 -2.81
CA ASP A 98 -8.75 0.70 -2.30
C ASP A 98 -8.68 2.07 -3.00
N ALA A 99 -8.71 2.06 -4.33
CA ALA A 99 -8.62 3.29 -5.13
C ALA A 99 -9.80 4.24 -4.92
N LYS A 100 -11.03 3.71 -4.85
CA LYS A 100 -12.25 4.51 -4.62
C LYS A 100 -12.27 5.17 -3.26
N ASN A 101 -11.81 4.47 -2.22
CA ASN A 101 -11.85 4.95 -0.84
C ASN A 101 -10.57 5.70 -0.41
N LEU A 102 -9.57 5.79 -1.30
CA LEU A 102 -8.27 6.39 -0.95
C LEU A 102 -8.41 7.85 -0.48
N ALA A 103 -9.26 8.65 -1.13
CA ALA A 103 -9.51 10.04 -0.73
C ALA A 103 -10.08 10.15 0.71
N THR A 104 -10.97 9.23 1.09
CA THR A 104 -11.52 9.17 2.46
C THR A 104 -10.42 8.82 3.47
N LEU A 105 -9.59 7.81 3.17
CA LEU A 105 -8.46 7.43 4.02
C LEU A 105 -7.46 8.59 4.16
N VAL A 106 -7.15 9.30 3.07
CA VAL A 106 -6.26 10.48 3.08
C VAL A 106 -6.80 11.56 4.01
N ARG A 107 -8.08 11.92 3.93
CA ARG A 107 -8.71 12.89 4.83
C ARG A 107 -8.62 12.47 6.30
N THR A 108 -8.96 11.21 6.60
CA THR A 108 -8.88 10.65 7.96
C THR A 108 -7.47 10.79 8.54
N TYR A 109 -6.47 10.47 7.75
CA TYR A 109 -5.09 10.48 8.24
C TYR A 109 -4.47 11.87 8.30
N ASN A 110 -4.86 12.80 7.42
CA ASN A 110 -4.49 14.21 7.55
C ASN A 110 -5.10 14.84 8.81
N ALA A 111 -6.33 14.49 9.16
CA ALA A 111 -6.95 14.94 10.41
C ALA A 111 -6.23 14.34 11.66
N LYS A 112 -5.79 13.07 11.55
CA LYS A 112 -5.08 12.38 12.63
C LYS A 112 -3.65 12.87 12.84
N TYR A 113 -2.97 13.29 11.79
CA TYR A 113 -1.56 13.67 11.78
C TYR A 113 -1.38 15.07 11.16
N PRO A 114 -1.50 16.14 11.96
CA PRO A 114 -1.21 17.50 11.48
C PRO A 114 0.19 17.59 10.85
N GLY A 115 0.29 18.21 9.68
CA GLY A 115 1.55 18.29 8.92
C GLY A 115 1.87 17.07 8.04
N LEU A 116 1.02 16.03 8.02
CA LEU A 116 1.17 14.93 7.06
C LEU A 116 1.02 15.43 5.62
N ASN A 117 0.08 16.34 5.37
CA ASN A 117 -0.21 16.96 4.08
C ASN A 117 -0.27 15.95 2.94
N LEU A 118 -0.92 14.79 3.20
CA LEU A 118 -1.03 13.71 2.21
C LEU A 118 -2.10 14.07 1.18
N GLN A 119 -1.76 13.92 -0.08
CA GLN A 119 -2.66 14.13 -1.22
C GLN A 119 -2.86 12.84 -1.99
N TYR A 120 -3.91 12.77 -2.78
CA TYR A 120 -4.17 11.68 -3.71
C TYR A 120 -4.34 12.23 -5.11
N ALA A 121 -3.42 11.90 -5.99
CA ALA A 121 -3.47 12.25 -7.41
C ALA A 121 -3.97 11.06 -8.23
N ARG A 122 -5.12 11.23 -8.87
CA ARG A 122 -5.78 10.19 -9.69
C ARG A 122 -5.20 10.09 -11.09
N THR A 123 -4.48 11.11 -11.51
CA THR A 123 -3.78 11.18 -12.81
C THR A 123 -2.40 11.81 -12.64
N PRO A 124 -1.44 11.56 -13.57
CA PRO A 124 -0.16 12.27 -13.55
C PRO A 124 -0.32 13.80 -13.62
N GLY A 125 -1.32 14.28 -14.39
CA GLY A 125 -1.63 15.71 -14.49
C GLY A 125 -2.11 16.31 -13.17
N GLU A 126 -2.97 15.61 -12.40
CA GLU A 126 -3.36 16.08 -11.06
C GLU A 126 -2.15 16.21 -10.13
N PHE A 127 -1.19 15.29 -10.21
CA PHE A 127 0.04 15.39 -9.42
C PHE A 127 0.90 16.60 -9.85
N ARG A 128 1.10 16.81 -11.16
CA ARG A 128 1.87 17.95 -11.66
C ARG A 128 1.22 19.29 -11.27
N ASN A 129 -0.09 19.41 -11.42
CA ASN A 129 -0.81 20.61 -10.99
C ASN A 129 -0.62 20.87 -9.47
N ALA A 130 -0.78 19.81 -8.65
CA ALA A 130 -0.54 19.92 -7.21
C ALA A 130 0.91 20.31 -6.89
N LEU A 131 1.88 19.80 -7.66
CA LEU A 131 3.28 20.17 -7.52
C LEU A 131 3.54 21.62 -7.90
N ALA A 132 2.90 22.12 -8.97
CA ALA A 132 3.02 23.51 -9.40
C ALA A 132 2.37 24.48 -8.39
N ASP A 133 1.16 24.15 -7.92
CA ASP A 133 0.31 25.05 -7.13
C ASP A 133 0.60 25.01 -5.62
N SER A 134 1.35 24.00 -5.11
CA SER A 134 1.58 23.83 -3.69
C SER A 134 2.65 24.77 -3.15
N ASP A 135 2.25 25.57 -2.14
CA ASP A 135 3.15 26.40 -1.33
C ASP A 135 3.63 25.66 -0.05
N GLU A 136 3.21 24.41 0.14
CA GLU A 136 3.59 23.62 1.29
C GLU A 136 5.08 23.24 1.25
N ALA A 137 5.82 23.59 2.29
CA ALA A 137 7.24 23.24 2.39
C ALA A 137 7.48 21.72 2.38
N SER A 138 6.49 20.94 2.86
CA SER A 138 6.57 19.48 2.97
C SER A 138 5.19 18.85 2.80
N TRP A 139 5.05 17.98 1.82
CA TRP A 139 3.82 17.22 1.59
C TRP A 139 4.09 15.87 0.94
N ARG A 140 3.10 15.01 0.87
CA ARG A 140 3.18 13.66 0.31
C ARG A 140 2.07 13.44 -0.68
N SER A 141 2.31 12.56 -1.64
CA SER A 141 1.29 12.14 -2.58
C SER A 141 1.27 10.63 -2.76
N ILE A 142 0.07 10.10 -2.99
CA ILE A 142 -0.09 8.80 -3.62
C ILE A 142 -0.53 9.08 -5.05
N ALA A 143 0.34 8.80 -6.02
CA ALA A 143 0.16 9.19 -7.41
C ALA A 143 0.18 8.00 -8.37
N ILE A 144 -0.49 8.15 -9.50
CA ILE A 144 -0.36 7.27 -10.68
C ILE A 144 0.69 7.87 -11.60
N LEU A 145 1.59 7.03 -12.11
CA LEU A 145 2.65 7.47 -13.03
C LEU A 145 2.20 7.57 -14.49
N HIS A 146 1.20 6.77 -14.88
CA HIS A 146 0.72 6.71 -16.26
C HIS A 146 -0.81 6.78 -16.31
N SER A 147 -1.38 7.58 -17.21
CA SER A 147 -2.82 7.88 -17.30
C SER A 147 -3.71 6.64 -17.52
N GLN A 148 -3.20 5.63 -18.22
CA GLN A 148 -3.88 4.36 -18.47
C GLN A 148 -3.47 3.27 -17.47
N GLY A 149 -2.54 3.58 -16.54
CA GLY A 149 -2.03 2.65 -15.54
C GLY A 149 -2.92 2.59 -14.30
N SER A 150 -2.75 1.51 -13.54
CA SER A 150 -3.35 1.36 -12.21
C SER A 150 -2.31 1.33 -11.09
N HIS A 151 -1.02 1.29 -11.47
CA HIS A 151 0.09 1.26 -10.51
C HIS A 151 0.25 2.62 -9.84
N ARG A 152 0.51 2.59 -8.53
CA ARG A 152 0.69 3.78 -7.71
C ARG A 152 1.98 3.72 -6.94
N VAL A 153 2.52 4.91 -6.72
CA VAL A 153 3.73 5.16 -5.92
C VAL A 153 3.41 6.15 -4.81
N ALA A 154 4.23 6.14 -3.78
CA ALA A 154 4.23 7.22 -2.80
C ALA A 154 5.33 8.22 -3.15
N ILE A 155 5.03 9.50 -3.09
CA ILE A 155 5.99 10.57 -3.37
C ILE A 155 6.05 11.47 -2.14
N ASP A 156 7.25 11.67 -1.59
CA ASP A 156 7.53 12.70 -0.59
C ASP A 156 8.10 13.91 -1.31
N VAL A 157 7.60 15.09 -1.01
CA VAL A 157 7.96 16.34 -1.69
C VAL A 157 8.44 17.35 -0.68
N ARG A 158 9.53 18.07 -1.02
CA ARG A 158 9.99 19.26 -0.31
C ARG A 158 10.09 20.43 -1.28
N THR A 159 9.63 21.58 -0.82
CA THR A 159 9.90 22.88 -1.45
C THR A 159 10.98 23.59 -0.63
N HIS A 160 12.11 23.88 -1.25
CA HIS A 160 13.25 24.57 -0.64
C HIS A 160 13.05 26.09 -0.65
N ASP A 161 13.84 26.82 0.15
CA ASP A 161 13.72 28.27 0.30
C ASP A 161 13.93 29.04 -1.02
N ASP A 162 14.66 28.47 -1.96
CA ASP A 162 14.88 29.02 -3.31
C ASP A 162 13.76 28.68 -4.30
N GLY A 163 12.70 27.98 -3.85
CA GLY A 163 11.58 27.52 -4.67
C GLY A 163 11.83 26.21 -5.41
N HIS A 164 13.05 25.65 -5.33
CA HIS A 164 13.35 24.35 -5.90
C HIS A 164 12.54 23.23 -5.22
N LYS A 165 12.05 22.26 -5.98
CA LYS A 165 11.28 21.13 -5.49
C LYS A 165 12.08 19.84 -5.61
N SER A 166 12.25 19.13 -4.52
CA SER A 166 12.84 17.79 -4.52
C SER A 166 11.79 16.71 -4.30
N LEU A 167 11.84 15.65 -5.09
CA LEU A 167 10.87 14.55 -5.10
C LEU A 167 11.57 13.22 -4.82
N LEU A 168 11.11 12.53 -3.79
CA LEU A 168 11.52 11.16 -3.48
C LEU A 168 10.36 10.21 -3.79
N VAL A 169 10.47 9.48 -4.89
CA VAL A 169 9.45 8.53 -5.36
C VAL A 169 9.75 7.15 -4.76
N MET A 170 8.87 6.65 -3.91
CA MET A 170 9.00 5.34 -3.28
C MET A 170 8.20 4.29 -4.08
N GLU A 171 8.93 3.44 -4.81
CA GLU A 171 8.37 2.35 -5.60
C GLU A 171 8.09 1.13 -4.71
N THR A 172 6.88 0.59 -4.82
CA THR A 172 6.43 -0.55 -3.99
C THR A 172 6.96 -1.89 -4.50
N ALA A 173 7.12 -2.03 -5.82
CA ALA A 173 7.57 -3.25 -6.50
C ALA A 173 9.01 -3.09 -7.03
N ALA A 174 9.19 -2.86 -8.32
CA ALA A 174 10.48 -2.60 -8.95
C ALA A 174 10.31 -1.56 -10.06
N ALA A 175 11.04 -0.45 -9.98
CA ALA A 175 10.95 0.66 -10.94
C ALA A 175 11.43 0.27 -12.34
N PHE A 176 12.38 -0.66 -12.42
CA PHE A 176 12.93 -1.15 -13.68
C PHE A 176 13.23 -2.65 -13.63
N LYS A 177 13.42 -3.24 -14.78
CA LYS A 177 13.94 -4.60 -14.97
C LYS A 177 15.10 -4.54 -15.94
N ARG A 178 15.99 -5.53 -15.88
CA ARG A 178 17.03 -5.70 -16.87
C ARG A 178 16.58 -6.64 -17.97
N ASP A 179 16.89 -6.30 -19.21
CA ASP A 179 16.66 -7.14 -20.37
C ASP A 179 17.80 -8.17 -20.57
N GLU A 180 17.77 -8.87 -21.69
CA GLU A 180 18.78 -9.87 -22.05
C GLU A 180 20.19 -9.29 -22.29
N ASN A 181 20.27 -7.97 -22.57
CA ASN A 181 21.51 -7.22 -22.80
C ASN A 181 21.99 -6.49 -21.55
N ASP A 182 21.35 -6.72 -20.39
CA ASP A 182 21.58 -6.01 -19.13
C ASP A 182 21.19 -4.52 -19.17
N GLU A 183 20.37 -4.12 -20.15
CA GLU A 183 19.82 -2.76 -20.24
C GLU A 183 18.63 -2.58 -19.29
N ALA A 184 18.56 -1.42 -18.64
CA ALA A 184 17.48 -1.10 -17.71
C ALA A 184 16.22 -0.69 -18.46
N LEU A 185 15.13 -1.42 -18.29
CA LEU A 185 13.81 -1.13 -18.83
C LEU A 185 12.89 -0.61 -17.74
N LEU A 186 12.58 0.67 -17.78
CA LEU A 186 11.67 1.33 -16.84
C LEU A 186 10.27 0.74 -16.96
N GLN A 187 9.62 0.53 -15.79
CA GLN A 187 8.31 -0.08 -15.69
C GLN A 187 7.25 0.99 -15.35
N PHE A 188 5.97 0.65 -15.43
CA PHE A 188 4.84 1.42 -14.90
C PHE A 188 4.67 2.85 -15.38
N GLY A 189 5.38 3.28 -16.44
CA GLY A 189 5.31 4.63 -16.97
C GLY A 189 6.30 5.61 -16.34
N TYR A 190 7.36 5.12 -15.71
CA TYR A 190 8.40 5.98 -15.13
C TYR A 190 9.06 6.90 -16.16
N SER A 191 9.33 6.41 -17.37
CA SER A 191 9.94 7.23 -18.43
C SER A 191 9.11 8.47 -18.71
N GLU A 192 7.84 8.28 -19.09
CA GLU A 192 6.92 9.38 -19.39
C GLU A 192 6.72 10.32 -18.21
N PHE A 193 6.56 9.77 -17.00
CA PHE A 193 6.35 10.57 -15.79
C PHE A 193 7.54 11.48 -15.49
N ILE A 194 8.77 10.95 -15.56
CA ILE A 194 9.99 11.69 -15.29
C ILE A 194 10.27 12.72 -16.41
N GLU A 195 10.05 12.35 -17.67
CA GLU A 195 10.20 13.25 -18.82
C GLU A 195 9.22 14.43 -18.71
N ASP A 196 7.96 14.19 -18.38
CA ASP A 196 6.94 15.22 -18.18
C ASP A 196 7.36 16.20 -17.05
N LEU A 197 7.86 15.67 -15.91
CA LEU A 197 8.32 16.51 -14.81
C LEU A 197 9.56 17.34 -15.19
N LYS A 198 10.52 16.74 -15.88
CA LYS A 198 11.71 17.47 -16.37
C LYS A 198 11.33 18.53 -17.40
N TYR A 199 10.36 18.25 -18.26
CA TYR A 199 9.88 19.23 -19.23
C TYR A 199 9.17 20.42 -18.57
N GLU A 200 8.32 20.18 -17.58
CA GLU A 200 7.50 21.21 -16.94
C GLU A 200 8.30 22.05 -15.92
N PHE A 201 9.15 21.42 -15.13
CA PHE A 201 9.88 22.07 -14.02
C PHE A 201 11.35 22.35 -14.31
N GLY A 202 11.95 21.68 -15.29
CA GLY A 202 13.35 21.86 -15.68
C GLY A 202 14.32 21.69 -14.50
N SER A 203 15.18 22.70 -14.30
CA SER A 203 16.13 22.74 -13.19
C SER A 203 15.48 23.08 -11.83
N ASN A 204 14.19 23.42 -11.80
CA ASN A 204 13.47 23.77 -10.57
C ASN A 204 12.93 22.54 -9.83
N ALA A 205 13.18 21.34 -10.37
CA ALA A 205 12.83 20.11 -9.68
C ALA A 205 13.92 19.04 -9.83
N SER A 206 14.18 18.32 -8.75
CA SER A 206 15.06 17.14 -8.72
C SER A 206 14.28 15.91 -8.28
N ILE A 207 14.55 14.76 -8.91
CA ILE A 207 13.82 13.52 -8.71
C ILE A 207 14.78 12.38 -8.43
N ALA A 208 14.51 11.62 -7.37
CA ALA A 208 15.15 10.33 -7.13
C ALA A 208 14.07 9.26 -6.87
N VAL A 209 14.30 8.04 -7.34
CA VAL A 209 13.43 6.90 -7.15
C VAL A 209 14.04 5.95 -6.15
N ILE A 210 13.32 5.64 -5.07
CA ILE A 210 13.71 4.67 -4.05
C ILE A 210 12.96 3.37 -4.32
N ASP A 211 13.66 2.36 -4.83
CA ASP A 211 13.11 1.04 -5.07
C ASP A 211 13.02 0.26 -3.75
N VAL A 212 11.82 0.23 -3.16
CA VAL A 212 11.58 -0.45 -1.89
C VAL A 212 11.43 -1.97 -2.09
N GLY A 213 10.78 -2.39 -3.16
CA GLY A 213 10.63 -3.79 -3.53
C GLY A 213 9.88 -4.65 -2.50
N ALA A 214 9.02 -4.03 -1.67
CA ALA A 214 8.29 -4.72 -0.62
C ALA A 214 7.08 -5.51 -1.15
N GLN A 215 6.49 -5.05 -2.26
CA GLN A 215 5.38 -5.69 -2.97
C GLN A 215 5.90 -6.71 -4.00
N LYS A 216 5.29 -7.90 -4.03
CA LYS A 216 5.53 -8.93 -5.05
C LYS A 216 4.26 -9.32 -5.80
N SER A 217 3.09 -9.06 -5.21
CA SER A 217 1.80 -9.23 -5.85
C SER A 217 1.57 -8.18 -6.95
N HIS A 218 0.84 -8.56 -8.01
CA HIS A 218 0.50 -7.65 -9.11
C HIS A 218 -0.60 -6.63 -8.75
N ILE A 219 -1.19 -6.75 -7.57
CA ILE A 219 -2.28 -5.91 -7.06
C ILE A 219 -2.00 -5.49 -5.63
N GLY A 220 -2.55 -4.33 -5.21
CA GLY A 220 -2.46 -3.88 -3.83
C GLY A 220 -1.32 -2.89 -3.56
N CYS A 221 -0.87 -2.11 -4.56
CA CYS A 221 0.12 -1.05 -4.35
C CYS A 221 -0.38 0.07 -3.40
N GLN A 222 -1.68 0.39 -3.40
CA GLN A 222 -2.25 1.48 -2.62
C GLN A 222 -1.97 1.39 -1.10
N PRO A 223 -2.22 0.24 -0.41
CA PRO A 223 -1.89 0.13 1.01
C PRO A 223 -0.40 0.28 1.30
N PHE A 224 0.49 -0.18 0.39
CA PHE A 224 1.93 0.04 0.51
C PHE A 224 2.29 1.52 0.38
N CYS A 225 1.79 2.19 -0.67
CA CYS A 225 2.01 3.63 -0.87
C CYS A 225 1.56 4.43 0.33
N PHE A 226 0.40 4.10 0.90
CA PHE A 226 -0.11 4.75 2.09
C PHE A 226 0.81 4.55 3.31
N ASP A 227 1.31 3.32 3.52
CA ASP A 227 2.26 3.04 4.60
C ASP A 227 3.61 3.73 4.37
N PHE A 228 4.07 3.85 3.12
CA PHE A 228 5.31 4.55 2.79
C PHE A 228 5.20 6.05 3.04
N ALA A 229 4.10 6.68 2.63
CA ALA A 229 3.85 8.09 2.93
C ALA A 229 3.83 8.37 4.44
N LEU A 230 3.18 7.51 5.23
CA LEU A 230 3.19 7.61 6.69
C LEU A 230 4.59 7.37 7.28
N ASN A 231 5.34 6.41 6.76
CA ASN A 231 6.69 6.13 7.24
C ASN A 231 7.64 7.30 6.90
N ALA A 232 7.53 7.90 5.71
CA ALA A 232 8.28 9.10 5.34
C ALA A 232 7.97 10.27 6.30
N PHE A 233 6.70 10.51 6.61
CA PHE A 233 6.29 11.49 7.59
C PHE A 233 6.88 11.25 8.98
N HIS A 234 6.85 10.00 9.47
CA HIS A 234 7.38 9.65 10.79
C HIS A 234 8.91 9.53 10.85
N LYS A 235 9.57 9.56 9.70
CA LYS A 235 11.03 9.54 9.54
C LYS A 235 11.51 10.82 8.84
N SER A 236 10.90 11.95 9.20
CA SER A 236 11.20 13.26 8.59
C SER A 236 12.69 13.55 8.58
N ASP A 237 13.43 13.33 9.68
CA ASP A 237 14.86 13.63 9.76
C ASP A 237 15.67 12.92 8.65
N LEU A 238 15.33 11.65 8.35
CA LEU A 238 15.98 10.93 7.24
C LEU A 238 15.57 11.50 5.89
N PHE A 239 14.28 11.79 5.71
CA PHE A 239 13.77 12.29 4.44
C PHE A 239 14.26 13.71 4.17
N ASP A 240 14.36 14.55 5.19
CA ASP A 240 14.92 15.90 5.08
C ASP A 240 16.39 15.85 4.66
N ASP A 241 17.21 14.91 5.20
CA ASP A 241 18.58 14.69 4.76
C ASP A 241 18.67 14.20 3.30
N LEU A 242 17.79 13.27 2.89
CA LEU A 242 17.73 12.81 1.50
C LEU A 242 17.35 13.95 0.54
N HIS A 243 16.33 14.72 0.89
CA HIS A 243 15.90 15.88 0.11
C HIS A 243 17.00 16.96 0.01
N GLN A 244 17.70 17.24 1.11
CA GLN A 244 18.79 18.21 1.10
C GLN A 244 19.92 17.76 0.18
N ARG A 245 20.30 16.47 0.23
CA ARG A 245 21.31 15.93 -0.70
C ARG A 245 20.85 15.97 -2.15
N LEU A 246 19.58 15.63 -2.41
CA LEU A 246 19.01 15.69 -3.75
C LEU A 246 19.01 17.13 -4.30
N HIS A 247 18.70 18.12 -3.45
CA HIS A 247 18.76 19.54 -3.79
C HIS A 247 20.20 20.00 -4.08
N ASP A 248 21.14 19.73 -3.16
CA ASP A 248 22.48 20.30 -3.21
C ASP A 248 23.39 19.62 -4.25
N HIS A 249 23.16 18.34 -4.50
CA HIS A 249 24.05 17.50 -5.30
C HIS A 249 23.36 16.80 -6.50
N GLY A 250 22.05 16.94 -6.65
CA GLY A 250 21.26 16.24 -7.68
C GLY A 250 21.15 14.73 -7.45
N GLN A 251 21.53 14.24 -6.26
CA GLN A 251 21.49 12.82 -5.90
C GLN A 251 21.35 12.63 -4.39
N CYS A 252 20.69 11.53 -3.98
CA CYS A 252 20.54 11.15 -2.57
C CYS A 252 21.65 10.22 -2.08
N SER A 253 22.20 9.37 -2.96
CA SER A 253 23.25 8.42 -2.62
C SER A 253 24.55 9.12 -2.24
N THR A 254 25.28 8.55 -1.26
CA THR A 254 26.60 9.02 -0.84
C THR A 254 27.71 8.24 -1.51
N ARG A 255 27.39 7.07 -2.04
CA ARG A 255 28.32 6.15 -2.68
C ARG A 255 27.79 5.72 -4.04
N ARG A 256 28.69 5.54 -5.00
CA ARG A 256 28.37 5.19 -6.38
C ARG A 256 27.68 3.82 -6.53
N ASP A 257 27.94 2.90 -5.60
CA ASP A 257 27.37 1.55 -5.58
C ASP A 257 25.98 1.46 -4.90
N GLU A 258 25.47 2.58 -4.37
CA GLU A 258 24.16 2.64 -3.72
C GLU A 258 23.02 2.84 -4.72
N ALA A 259 23.30 3.45 -5.86
CA ALA A 259 22.30 3.83 -6.84
C ALA A 259 22.71 3.50 -8.27
N GLU A 260 21.72 3.48 -9.14
CA GLU A 260 21.86 3.39 -10.60
C GLU A 260 21.30 4.66 -11.23
N PHE A 261 21.91 5.14 -12.29
CA PHE A 261 21.44 6.30 -13.03
C PHE A 261 20.89 5.87 -14.39
N ILE A 262 19.61 6.12 -14.63
CA ILE A 262 18.91 5.84 -15.88
C ILE A 262 18.35 7.17 -16.38
N ASP A 263 18.72 7.58 -17.58
CA ASP A 263 18.32 8.86 -18.19
C ASP A 263 18.51 10.07 -17.28
N GLY A 264 19.63 10.06 -16.50
CA GLY A 264 19.98 11.13 -15.56
C GLY A 264 19.09 11.22 -14.32
N THR A 265 18.31 10.18 -14.03
CA THR A 265 17.53 10.05 -12.80
C THR A 265 18.15 8.97 -11.93
N GLU A 266 18.26 9.24 -10.64
CA GLU A 266 18.81 8.32 -9.65
C GLU A 266 17.76 7.28 -9.20
N TYR A 267 18.14 6.00 -9.24
CA TYR A 267 17.36 4.87 -8.72
C TYR A 267 18.14 4.20 -7.60
N ILE A 268 17.64 4.31 -6.38
CA ILE A 268 18.34 3.85 -5.17
C ILE A 268 17.66 2.59 -4.64
N SER A 269 18.45 1.58 -4.29
CA SER A 269 17.91 0.45 -3.54
C SER A 269 17.50 0.88 -2.14
N GLY A 270 16.20 0.83 -1.86
CA GLY A 270 15.67 1.13 -0.53
C GLY A 270 16.27 0.23 0.55
N ALA A 271 16.66 -1.01 0.21
CA ALA A 271 17.31 -1.93 1.13
C ALA A 271 18.63 -1.38 1.70
N LYS A 272 19.28 -0.43 1.04
CA LYS A 272 20.53 0.18 1.48
C LYS A 272 20.34 1.42 2.36
N ILE A 273 19.20 2.13 2.21
CA ILE A 273 19.02 3.44 2.83
C ILE A 273 17.81 3.56 3.76
N LEU A 274 16.75 2.76 3.55
CA LEU A 274 15.51 2.90 4.32
C LEU A 274 15.56 2.10 5.63
N PRO A 275 14.95 2.63 6.72
CA PRO A 275 14.79 1.90 7.98
C PRO A 275 13.91 0.66 7.83
N ALA A 276 14.09 -0.29 8.76
CA ALA A 276 13.35 -1.55 8.81
C ALA A 276 11.82 -1.40 8.74
N VAL A 277 11.26 -0.29 9.23
CA VAL A 277 9.82 -0.03 9.27
C VAL A 277 9.18 0.02 7.87
N PHE A 278 9.92 0.36 6.82
CA PHE A 278 9.43 0.33 5.44
C PHE A 278 9.19 -1.10 4.94
N TYR A 279 9.83 -2.08 5.53
CA TYR A 279 9.77 -3.50 5.16
C TYR A 279 8.85 -4.34 6.04
N LYS A 280 8.22 -3.75 7.06
CA LYS A 280 7.33 -4.47 8.00
C LYS A 280 6.15 -5.19 7.36
N HIS A 281 5.81 -4.82 6.12
CA HIS A 281 4.72 -5.41 5.32
C HIS A 281 5.23 -6.16 4.08
N ALA A 282 6.55 -6.33 3.93
CA ALA A 282 7.10 -7.03 2.77
C ALA A 282 6.47 -8.41 2.56
N GLU A 283 6.11 -8.70 1.32
CA GLU A 283 5.44 -9.95 0.94
C GLU A 283 6.44 -11.11 0.77
N SER A 284 7.71 -10.81 0.50
CA SER A 284 8.73 -11.80 0.21
C SER A 284 9.77 -11.91 1.34
N ARG A 285 10.09 -13.14 1.71
CA ARG A 285 11.23 -13.41 2.60
C ARG A 285 12.55 -12.97 1.97
N ALA A 286 12.72 -13.17 0.66
CA ALA A 286 13.92 -12.75 -0.05
C ALA A 286 14.15 -11.21 0.08
N THR A 287 13.10 -10.41 0.06
CA THR A 287 13.19 -8.95 0.33
C THR A 287 13.74 -8.70 1.73
N ILE A 288 13.22 -9.39 2.76
CA ILE A 288 13.70 -9.24 4.14
C ILE A 288 15.16 -9.66 4.27
N ASP A 289 15.52 -10.81 3.70
CA ASP A 289 16.90 -11.33 3.75
C ASP A 289 17.87 -10.36 3.05
N THR A 290 17.45 -9.75 1.94
CA THR A 290 18.23 -8.69 1.26
C THR A 290 18.43 -7.48 2.15
N VAL A 291 17.35 -6.94 2.74
CA VAL A 291 17.42 -5.78 3.63
C VAL A 291 18.35 -6.02 4.81
N LEU A 292 18.26 -7.19 5.45
CA LEU A 292 19.11 -7.55 6.60
C LEU A 292 20.57 -7.79 6.19
N ARG A 293 20.83 -8.22 4.96
CA ARG A 293 22.19 -8.35 4.41
C ARG A 293 22.81 -6.98 4.12
N GLU A 294 22.05 -6.06 3.50
CA GLU A 294 22.51 -4.71 3.17
C GLU A 294 22.69 -3.84 4.43
N GLN A 295 21.82 -4.03 5.42
CA GLN A 295 21.84 -3.26 6.67
C GLN A 295 21.74 -4.19 7.90
N PRO A 296 22.79 -4.93 8.29
CA PRO A 296 22.72 -5.85 9.44
C PRO A 296 22.31 -5.17 10.76
N ALA A 297 22.64 -3.89 10.92
CA ALA A 297 22.32 -3.12 12.13
C ALA A 297 20.82 -2.92 12.39
N ILE A 298 19.96 -3.09 11.35
CA ILE A 298 18.51 -2.94 11.54
C ILE A 298 17.83 -4.23 12.01
N ALA A 299 18.54 -5.36 12.07
CA ALA A 299 17.97 -6.65 12.47
C ALA A 299 17.33 -6.62 13.87
N SER A 300 17.89 -5.81 14.79
CA SER A 300 17.38 -5.63 16.15
C SER A 300 16.51 -4.39 16.35
N LYS A 301 16.25 -3.62 15.29
CA LYS A 301 15.43 -2.40 15.38
C LYS A 301 13.96 -2.72 15.53
N ASP A 302 13.29 -1.95 16.38
CA ASP A 302 11.85 -2.03 16.58
C ASP A 302 11.08 -1.50 15.37
N VAL A 303 10.20 -2.34 14.82
CA VAL A 303 9.25 -2.00 13.75
C VAL A 303 7.80 -1.99 14.23
N SER A 304 7.59 -2.09 15.55
CA SER A 304 6.25 -2.06 16.14
C SER A 304 5.55 -0.73 15.82
N THR A 305 4.23 -0.78 15.69
CA THR A 305 3.39 0.41 15.48
C THR A 305 2.61 0.80 16.73
N HIS A 306 2.77 0.03 17.81
CA HIS A 306 2.11 0.31 19.09
C HIS A 306 3.06 1.05 20.03
N ARG A 307 2.71 2.30 20.38
CA ARG A 307 3.38 3.02 21.46
C ARG A 307 3.12 2.27 22.77
N GLY A 308 4.20 1.84 23.46
CA GLY A 308 4.11 1.13 24.73
C GLY A 308 3.87 -0.38 24.65
N GLY A 309 3.79 -0.96 23.44
CA GLY A 309 3.83 -2.42 23.26
C GLY A 309 5.26 -2.98 23.34
N PRO A 310 5.43 -4.31 23.39
CA PRO A 310 6.75 -4.92 23.29
C PRO A 310 7.40 -4.58 21.95
N ALA A 311 8.71 -4.32 21.99
CA ALA A 311 9.51 -4.14 20.79
C ALA A 311 9.41 -5.39 19.90
N GLU A 312 9.35 -5.18 18.61
CA GLU A 312 9.20 -6.23 17.60
C GLU A 312 10.20 -6.02 16.46
N THR A 313 11.05 -7.00 16.21
CA THR A 313 11.97 -6.96 15.08
C THR A 313 11.24 -7.23 13.74
N LEU A 314 11.89 -6.88 12.63
CA LEU A 314 11.34 -7.12 11.30
C LEU A 314 11.02 -8.61 11.06
N GLN A 315 11.89 -9.51 11.50
CA GLN A 315 11.70 -10.96 11.36
C GLN A 315 10.52 -11.47 12.20
N GLU A 316 10.40 -11.01 13.44
CA GLU A 316 9.26 -11.34 14.32
C GLU A 316 7.95 -10.84 13.73
N ARG A 317 7.95 -9.61 13.19
CA ARG A 317 6.80 -9.04 12.50
C ARG A 317 6.33 -9.89 11.34
N VAL A 318 7.26 -10.25 10.43
CA VAL A 318 6.93 -11.09 9.28
C VAL A 318 6.39 -12.46 9.72
N ARG A 319 7.00 -13.08 10.74
CA ARG A 319 6.55 -14.36 11.29
C ARG A 319 5.14 -14.26 11.91
N ALA A 320 4.84 -13.17 12.61
CA ALA A 320 3.56 -12.97 13.31
C ALA A 320 2.35 -12.80 12.38
N PHE A 321 2.58 -12.50 11.08
CA PHE A 321 1.53 -12.35 10.07
C PHE A 321 1.57 -13.41 8.97
N ARG A 322 2.42 -14.43 9.13
CA ARG A 322 2.52 -15.52 8.15
C ARG A 322 1.32 -16.44 8.26
N ILE A 323 0.75 -16.77 7.11
CA ILE A 323 -0.28 -17.79 6.96
C ILE A 323 0.14 -18.75 5.84
N GLN A 324 -0.13 -20.03 6.03
CA GLN A 324 0.04 -21.04 5.00
C GLN A 324 -1.34 -21.48 4.53
N ARG A 325 -1.54 -21.47 3.21
CA ARG A 325 -2.72 -22.01 2.54
C ARG A 325 -2.23 -22.87 1.40
N ASP A 326 -2.64 -24.12 1.40
CA ASP A 326 -2.11 -25.12 0.50
C ASP A 326 -0.57 -25.19 0.61
N GLU A 327 0.14 -25.07 -0.49
CA GLU A 327 1.62 -25.07 -0.52
C GLU A 327 2.24 -23.67 -0.47
N ILE A 328 1.42 -22.60 -0.44
CA ILE A 328 1.90 -21.22 -0.54
C ILE A 328 1.84 -20.53 0.82
N THR A 329 2.93 -19.86 1.17
CA THR A 329 3.04 -19.03 2.37
C THR A 329 2.86 -17.55 2.03
N TYR A 330 1.94 -16.89 2.71
CA TYR A 330 1.65 -15.47 2.52
C TYR A 330 1.96 -14.66 3.77
N SER A 331 2.14 -13.34 3.60
CA SER A 331 2.15 -12.39 4.70
C SER A 331 0.82 -11.63 4.71
N MET A 332 0.10 -11.70 5.82
CA MET A 332 -1.14 -10.94 6.07
C MET A 332 -0.87 -9.53 6.61
N SER A 333 0.38 -9.08 6.64
CA SER A 333 0.76 -7.84 7.31
C SER A 333 0.19 -6.61 6.62
N ILE A 334 0.22 -6.55 5.28
CA ILE A 334 -0.35 -5.42 4.53
C ILE A 334 -1.87 -5.41 4.60
N GLU A 335 -2.52 -6.58 4.57
CA GLU A 335 -3.95 -6.72 4.76
C GLU A 335 -4.39 -6.23 6.14
N ALA A 336 -3.65 -6.60 7.17
CA ALA A 336 -3.90 -6.12 8.53
C ALA A 336 -3.71 -4.59 8.67
N SER A 337 -2.81 -4.00 7.87
CA SER A 337 -2.66 -2.55 7.78
C SER A 337 -3.85 -1.90 7.06
N ARG A 338 -4.33 -2.46 5.95
CA ARG A 338 -5.54 -2.04 5.24
C ARG A 338 -6.75 -2.03 6.17
N ILE A 339 -7.01 -3.16 6.84
CA ILE A 339 -8.11 -3.32 7.80
C ILE A 339 -8.08 -2.24 8.89
N ARG A 340 -6.90 -1.99 9.45
CA ARG A 340 -6.75 -0.95 10.47
C ARG A 340 -7.13 0.43 9.93
N LYS A 341 -6.69 0.79 8.73
CA LYS A 341 -6.98 2.10 8.13
C LYS A 341 -8.47 2.28 7.85
N ILE A 342 -9.13 1.23 7.34
CA ILE A 342 -10.57 1.25 7.12
C ILE A 342 -11.31 1.45 8.43
N ARG A 343 -10.94 0.68 9.48
CA ARG A 343 -11.53 0.83 10.81
C ARG A 343 -11.37 2.26 11.34
N GLU A 344 -10.16 2.81 11.28
CA GLU A 344 -9.90 4.18 11.73
C GLU A 344 -10.72 5.20 10.93
N ALA A 345 -10.95 4.98 9.63
CA ALA A 345 -11.81 5.84 8.83
C ALA A 345 -13.28 5.75 9.27
N ILE A 346 -13.79 4.55 9.57
CA ILE A 346 -15.15 4.35 10.09
C ILE A 346 -15.32 5.05 11.44
N GLU A 347 -14.36 4.86 12.35
CA GLU A 347 -14.39 5.48 13.69
C GLU A 347 -14.36 7.01 13.64
N ASN A 348 -13.79 7.60 12.60
CA ASN A 348 -13.69 9.06 12.40
C ASN A 348 -14.75 9.64 11.45
N ASP A 349 -15.56 8.81 10.78
CA ASP A 349 -16.63 9.27 9.87
C ASP A 349 -17.85 9.84 10.64
N HIS A 350 -17.84 9.74 11.98
CA HIS A 350 -18.91 10.20 12.88
C HIS A 350 -18.75 11.66 13.34
N GLY A 351 -17.81 12.43 12.76
CA GLY A 351 -17.52 13.81 13.09
C GLY A 351 -18.18 14.81 12.08
#